data_665d18640f834c03fd2a8a14eecf3ad0
#
_entry.id   665d18640f834c03fd2a8a14eecf3ad0
#
_cell.length_a   1.000
_cell.length_b   1.000
_cell.length_c   1.000
_cell.angle_alpha   90.00
_cell.angle_beta   90.00
_cell.angle_gamma   90.00
#
_symmetry.space_group_name_H-M   'P 1'
#
loop_
_entity.id
_entity.type
_entity.pdbx_description
1 polymer ?
#
loop_
_entity_poly.entity_id
_entity_poly.type
_entity_poly.pdbx_seq_one_letter_code
_entity_poly.pdbx_strand_id
1 'polypeptide(L)'
;MQISISARHGSLGPEQQAYLTEKAEKLQRYFARLMSIEVEADHRKNGWLVEVLVSAEHKHDFVAREEAPSPEAAMDQCIHKVEHQLRRYKERVQE
;
A
#
# COMPACT_ATOMS: atom_id res chain seq x y z
N MET A 1 10.25 10.45 -4.18
CA MET A 1 9.26 9.43 -3.79
C MET A 1 9.62 8.09 -4.42
N GLN A 2 9.65 7.06 -3.62
CA GLN A 2 10.04 5.73 -4.08
C GLN A 2 8.91 4.75 -3.84
N ILE A 3 8.54 4.00 -4.89
CA ILE A 3 7.50 2.99 -4.80
C ILE A 3 8.13 1.65 -5.18
N SER A 4 7.98 0.64 -4.33
CA SER A 4 8.47 -0.69 -4.63
C SER A 4 7.36 -1.71 -4.44
N ILE A 5 7.30 -2.67 -5.34
CA ILE A 5 6.32 -3.76 -5.32
C ILE A 5 7.10 -5.06 -5.38
N SER A 6 6.87 -5.94 -4.43
CA SER A 6 7.53 -7.22 -4.42
C SER A 6 6.53 -8.34 -4.14
N ALA A 7 6.92 -9.56 -4.49
CA ALA A 7 6.06 -10.74 -4.28
C ALA A 7 6.85 -11.83 -3.56
N ARG A 8 6.16 -12.60 -2.72
CA ARG A 8 6.74 -13.73 -2.02
C ARG A 8 5.89 -14.96 -2.21
N HIS A 9 6.54 -16.11 -2.33
CA HIS A 9 5.90 -17.42 -2.46
C HIS A 9 4.99 -17.52 -3.67
N GLY A 10 5.26 -16.70 -4.67
CA GLY A 10 4.52 -16.66 -5.91
C GLY A 10 4.99 -15.45 -6.70
N SER A 11 4.34 -15.20 -7.82
CA SER A 11 4.70 -14.06 -8.65
C SER A 11 3.45 -13.30 -9.07
N LEU A 12 3.61 -12.03 -9.34
CA LEU A 12 2.53 -11.18 -9.83
C LEU A 12 2.59 -11.13 -11.34
N GLY A 13 1.44 -11.30 -11.98
CA GLY A 13 1.36 -11.12 -13.42
C GLY A 13 1.44 -9.65 -13.76
N PRO A 14 1.63 -9.32 -15.06
CA PRO A 14 1.77 -7.91 -15.47
C PRO A 14 0.57 -7.05 -15.08
N GLU A 15 -0.64 -7.58 -15.19
CA GLU A 15 -1.84 -6.82 -14.84
C GLU A 15 -1.92 -6.58 -13.34
N GLN A 16 -1.53 -7.58 -12.55
CA GLN A 16 -1.53 -7.45 -11.10
C GLN A 16 -0.49 -6.44 -10.66
N GLN A 17 0.71 -6.53 -11.25
CA GLN A 17 1.78 -5.59 -10.96
C GLN A 17 1.33 -4.15 -11.27
N ALA A 18 0.70 -3.95 -12.43
CA ALA A 18 0.22 -2.64 -12.83
C ALA A 18 -0.85 -2.12 -11.89
N TYR A 19 -1.75 -2.99 -11.46
CA TYR A 19 -2.82 -2.61 -10.54
C TYR A 19 -2.27 -2.12 -9.21
N LEU A 20 -1.34 -2.88 -8.63
CA LEU A 20 -0.76 -2.49 -7.34
C LEU A 20 0.02 -1.19 -7.47
N THR A 21 0.76 -1.04 -8.56
CA THR A 21 1.53 0.17 -8.82
C THR A 21 0.60 1.38 -8.94
N GLU A 22 -0.48 1.24 -9.68
CA GLU A 22 -1.43 2.34 -9.87
C GLU A 22 -2.04 2.79 -8.54
N LYS A 23 -2.39 1.83 -7.69
CA LYS A 23 -2.96 2.19 -6.39
C LYS A 23 -1.94 2.92 -5.51
N ALA A 24 -0.69 2.49 -5.54
CA ALA A 24 0.35 3.16 -4.78
C ALA A 24 0.58 4.58 -5.31
N GLU A 25 0.60 4.73 -6.64
CA GLU A 25 0.78 6.05 -7.24
C GLU A 25 -0.37 6.99 -6.90
N LYS A 26 -1.57 6.43 -6.75
CA LYS A 26 -2.73 7.22 -6.38
C LYS A 26 -2.58 7.80 -4.98
N LEU A 27 -2.03 7.02 -4.05
CA LEU A 27 -1.73 7.55 -2.72
C LEU A 27 -0.77 8.73 -2.83
N GLN A 28 0.26 8.60 -3.65
CA GLN A 28 1.25 9.65 -3.82
C GLN A 28 0.61 10.95 -4.31
N ARG A 29 -0.38 10.84 -5.18
CA ARG A 29 -1.02 12.04 -5.73
C ARG A 29 -1.86 12.78 -4.70
N TYR A 30 -2.44 12.07 -3.74
CA TYR A 30 -3.33 12.68 -2.77
C TYR A 30 -2.63 13.14 -1.49
N PHE A 31 -1.43 12.62 -1.21
CA PHE A 31 -0.74 12.93 0.02
C PHE A 31 0.70 13.35 -0.30
N ALA A 32 0.95 14.64 -0.21
CA ALA A 32 2.16 15.24 -0.75
C ALA A 32 3.44 14.94 0.04
N ARG A 33 3.31 14.54 1.29
CA ARG A 33 4.48 14.38 2.15
C ARG A 33 4.95 12.96 2.33
N LEU A 34 4.62 12.11 1.37
CA LEU A 34 5.06 10.71 1.41
C LEU A 34 6.47 10.59 0.86
N MET A 35 7.28 9.77 1.50
CA MET A 35 8.67 9.52 1.09
C MET A 35 8.81 8.20 0.36
N SER A 36 8.09 7.18 0.79
CA SER A 36 8.17 5.89 0.13
C SER A 36 6.90 5.08 0.38
N ILE A 37 6.61 4.18 -0.55
CA ILE A 37 5.53 3.21 -0.42
C ILE A 37 6.10 1.85 -0.81
N GLU A 38 6.05 0.90 0.13
CA GLU A 38 6.52 -0.46 -0.12
C GLU A 38 5.34 -1.39 -0.04
N VAL A 39 5.17 -2.19 -1.08
CA VAL A 39 4.08 -3.15 -1.16
C VAL A 39 4.67 -4.54 -1.29
N GLU A 40 4.27 -5.45 -0.41
CA GLU A 40 4.67 -6.84 -0.51
C GLU A 40 3.42 -7.70 -0.63
N ALA A 41 3.36 -8.50 -1.69
CA ALA A 41 2.25 -9.42 -1.92
C ALA A 41 2.75 -10.84 -1.68
N ASP A 42 2.20 -11.50 -0.67
CA ASP A 42 2.63 -12.83 -0.26
C ASP A 42 1.56 -13.83 -0.63
N HIS A 43 1.91 -14.79 -1.50
CA HIS A 43 0.96 -15.81 -1.92
C HIS A 43 0.81 -16.84 -0.81
N ARG A 44 -0.39 -16.99 -0.33
CA ARG A 44 -0.71 -17.90 0.75
C ARG A 44 -1.56 -19.06 0.25
N LYS A 45 -1.73 -20.06 1.10
CA LYS A 45 -2.46 -21.26 0.72
C LYS A 45 -3.86 -20.95 0.19
N ASN A 46 -4.54 -20.02 0.78
CA ASN A 46 -5.93 -19.71 0.43
C ASN A 46 -6.12 -18.32 -0.13
N GLY A 47 -5.06 -17.72 -0.66
CA GLY A 47 -5.20 -16.38 -1.21
C GLY A 47 -3.90 -15.61 -1.14
N TRP A 48 -4.01 -14.30 -0.94
CA TRP A 48 -2.88 -13.40 -0.90
C TRP A 48 -2.93 -12.52 0.33
N LEU A 49 -1.78 -12.36 0.96
CA LEU A 49 -1.61 -11.38 2.03
C LEU A 49 -0.82 -10.22 1.46
N VAL A 50 -1.38 -9.02 1.53
CA VAL A 50 -0.68 -7.83 1.05
C VAL A 50 -0.37 -6.94 2.24
N GLU A 51 0.86 -6.45 2.29
CA GLU A 51 1.27 -5.49 3.29
C GLU A 51 1.73 -4.23 2.59
N VAL A 52 1.24 -3.09 3.04
CA VAL A 52 1.61 -1.79 2.50
C VAL A 52 2.25 -1.00 3.63
N LEU A 53 3.49 -0.57 3.41
CA LEU A 53 4.21 0.27 4.35
C LEU A 53 4.44 1.61 3.69
N VAL A 54 3.92 2.66 4.29
CA VAL A 54 4.06 4.02 3.78
C VAL A 54 4.88 4.82 4.77
N SER A 55 5.94 5.45 4.29
CA SER A 55 6.77 6.32 5.11
C SER A 55 6.51 7.77 4.71
N ALA A 56 6.23 8.61 5.69
CA ALA A 56 5.97 10.03 5.47
C ALA A 56 7.06 10.85 6.13
N GLU A 57 7.11 12.13 5.78
CA GLU A 57 8.06 13.04 6.38
C GLU A 57 7.89 13.05 7.90
N HIS A 58 8.95 13.42 8.59
CA HIS A 58 9.00 13.45 10.05
C HIS A 58 8.93 12.07 10.68
N LYS A 59 9.36 11.05 9.91
CA LYS A 59 9.52 9.68 10.40
C LYS A 59 8.23 9.03 10.86
N HIS A 60 7.13 9.37 10.22
CA HIS A 60 5.87 8.69 10.46
C HIS A 60 5.69 7.55 9.47
N ASP A 61 5.34 6.40 9.99
CA ASP A 61 5.08 5.22 9.16
C ASP A 61 3.64 4.77 9.33
N PHE A 62 3.06 4.32 8.24
CA PHE A 62 1.70 3.78 8.24
C PHE A 62 1.74 2.40 7.62
N VAL A 63 1.08 1.44 8.27
CA VAL A 63 1.12 0.05 7.84
C VAL A 63 -0.29 -0.49 7.75
N ALA A 64 -0.56 -1.25 6.70
CA ALA A 64 -1.79 -2.02 6.59
C ALA A 64 -1.47 -3.39 6.05
N ARG A 65 -2.14 -4.42 6.58
CA ARG A 65 -2.00 -5.80 6.14
C ARG A 65 -3.39 -6.38 5.97
N GLU A 66 -3.66 -6.95 4.80
CA GLU A 66 -4.97 -7.54 4.53
C GLU A 66 -4.82 -8.79 3.71
N GLU A 67 -5.71 -9.74 3.93
CA GLU A 67 -5.71 -11.00 3.21
C GLU A 67 -7.00 -11.10 2.41
N ALA A 68 -6.89 -11.56 1.16
CA ALA A 68 -8.04 -11.66 0.27
C ALA A 68 -7.74 -12.72 -0.79
N PRO A 69 -8.74 -13.16 -1.57
CA PRO A 69 -8.51 -14.16 -2.60
C PRO A 69 -7.59 -13.72 -3.72
N SER A 70 -7.43 -12.41 -3.93
CA SER A 70 -6.55 -11.89 -4.97
C SER A 70 -5.70 -10.77 -4.40
N PRO A 71 -4.52 -10.51 -5.01
CA PRO A 71 -3.70 -9.40 -4.54
C PRO A 71 -4.38 -8.05 -4.77
N GLU A 72 -5.18 -7.92 -5.83
CA GLU A 72 -5.90 -6.67 -6.07
C GLU A 72 -6.90 -6.37 -4.96
N ALA A 73 -7.67 -7.38 -4.55
CA ALA A 73 -8.64 -7.19 -3.48
C ALA A 73 -7.97 -6.86 -2.15
N ALA A 74 -6.87 -7.56 -1.85
CA ALA A 74 -6.12 -7.29 -0.63
C ALA A 74 -5.54 -5.89 -0.65
N MET A 75 -5.02 -5.47 -1.81
CA MET A 75 -4.46 -4.13 -1.96
C MET A 75 -5.51 -3.06 -1.75
N ASP A 76 -6.71 -3.26 -2.31
CA ASP A 76 -7.80 -2.28 -2.13
C ASP A 76 -8.11 -2.07 -0.65
N GLN A 77 -8.13 -3.16 0.11
CA GLN A 77 -8.40 -3.06 1.54
C GLN A 77 -7.26 -2.34 2.27
N CYS A 78 -6.02 -2.64 1.89
CA CYS A 78 -4.86 -1.96 2.47
C CYS A 78 -4.89 -0.48 2.17
N ILE A 79 -5.17 -0.12 0.93
CA ILE A 79 -5.19 1.29 0.51
C ILE A 79 -6.26 2.04 1.29
N HIS A 80 -7.44 1.43 1.45
CA HIS A 80 -8.52 2.06 2.21
C HIS A 80 -8.06 2.38 3.64
N LYS A 81 -7.39 1.43 4.28
CA LYS A 81 -6.91 1.62 5.64
C LYS A 81 -5.83 2.68 5.73
N VAL A 82 -4.88 2.65 4.79
CA VAL A 82 -3.79 3.62 4.78
C VAL A 82 -4.33 5.03 4.51
N GLU A 83 -5.27 5.14 3.59
CA GLU A 83 -5.90 6.44 3.32
C GLU A 83 -6.54 7.02 4.58
N HIS A 84 -7.22 6.17 5.33
CA HIS A 84 -7.85 6.61 6.56
C HIS A 84 -6.81 7.11 7.57
N GLN A 85 -5.72 6.36 7.72
CA GLN A 85 -4.64 6.74 8.63
C GLN A 85 -4.00 8.07 8.19
N LEU A 86 -3.77 8.22 6.89
CA LEU A 86 -3.15 9.42 6.35
C LEU A 86 -4.03 10.65 6.52
N ARG A 87 -5.34 10.49 6.33
CA ARG A 87 -6.26 11.60 6.54
C ARG A 87 -6.24 12.06 7.98
N ARG A 88 -6.24 11.13 8.92
CA ARG A 88 -6.17 11.46 10.33
C ARG A 88 -4.87 12.17 10.67
N TYR A 89 -3.77 11.69 10.11
CA TYR A 89 -2.48 12.32 10.32
C TYR A 89 -2.48 13.75 9.76
N LYS A 90 -3.01 13.93 8.57
CA LYS A 90 -3.07 15.23 7.94
C LYS A 90 -3.91 16.23 8.77
N GLU A 91 -5.02 15.76 9.32
CA GLU A 91 -5.87 16.58 10.15
C GLU A 91 -5.17 17.04 11.42
N ARG A 92 -4.31 16.18 11.96
CA ARG A 92 -3.60 16.52 13.19
C ARG A 92 -2.50 17.55 13.00
N VAL A 93 -1.79 17.49 11.87
CA VAL A 93 -0.60 18.31 11.67
C VAL A 93 -0.86 19.56 10.85
N GLN A 94 -2.04 19.66 10.31
CA GLN A 94 -2.41 20.77 9.45
C GLN A 94 -3.39 21.66 10.17
N GLU A 95 -2.93 22.64 10.80
CA GLU A 95 -3.78 23.52 11.59
C GLU A 95 -4.01 24.83 10.97
#